data_e283e0aab66e53c6e935fe971865ff46
#
_entry.id   e283e0aab66e53c6e935fe971865ff46
#
_cell.length_a   1.000
_cell.length_b   1.000
_cell.length_c   1.000
_cell.angle_alpha   90.00
_cell.angle_beta   90.00
_cell.angle_gamma   90.00
#
_symmetry.space_group_name_H-M   'P 1'
#
loop_
_entity.id
_entity.type
_entity.pdbx_description
1 polymer ?
#
loop_
_entity_poly.entity_id
_entity_poly.type
_entity_poly.pdbx_seq_one_letter_code
_entity_poly.pdbx_strand_id
1 'polypeptide(L)'
;MNRTRNMTTLQLCMLAMAVCINVAGGQLALILRLPIYLDSIGTILTGLWMGPFCGMLPNLLSGIILGMTTDIYSLYFAPVGMITGLMAGIAGMVMKSLLSERNVRKRQILTGAFLITVPGTLVSSVINAVLFGGVTSSGSSILVQLLAKTPLGMTGSIFAVQILTDYLDRVIALALAVAVLQVLPQDLRTLWKRNKKERVKEENYGNSNRTIQ
;
A
#
# COMPACT_ATOMS: atom_id res chain seq x y z
N MET A 1 11.81 -1.03 -29.51
CA MET A 1 10.92 0.15 -29.39
C MET A 1 9.93 -0.13 -28.25
N ASN A 2 10.12 0.49 -27.07
CA ASN A 2 9.33 0.25 -25.88
C ASN A 2 7.88 0.69 -26.12
N ARG A 3 6.98 -0.26 -26.23
CA ARG A 3 5.53 0.01 -26.29
C ARG A 3 5.11 0.43 -24.88
N THR A 4 5.00 1.74 -24.66
CA THR A 4 4.47 2.30 -23.42
C THR A 4 3.12 1.64 -23.10
N ARG A 5 3.07 1.02 -21.96
CA ARG A 5 1.90 0.25 -21.48
C ARG A 5 0.82 1.26 -21.09
N ASN A 6 0.00 1.70 -22.06
CA ASN A 6 -1.05 2.68 -21.83
C ASN A 6 -2.06 2.14 -20.80
N MET A 7 -2.21 2.88 -19.71
CA MET A 7 -3.24 2.59 -18.71
C MET A 7 -4.63 2.87 -19.31
N THR A 8 -5.61 2.02 -19.02
CA THR A 8 -6.99 2.29 -19.42
C THR A 8 -7.56 3.43 -18.59
N THR A 9 -8.54 4.17 -19.12
CA THR A 9 -9.23 5.25 -18.41
C THR A 9 -9.76 4.78 -17.05
N LEU A 10 -10.32 3.57 -16.99
CA LEU A 10 -10.78 2.97 -15.73
C LEU A 10 -9.65 2.82 -14.70
N GLN A 11 -8.47 2.36 -15.14
CA GLN A 11 -7.30 2.23 -14.26
C GLN A 11 -6.85 3.58 -13.72
N LEU A 12 -6.85 4.60 -14.57
CA LEU A 12 -6.48 5.96 -14.17
C LEU A 12 -7.47 6.53 -13.15
N CYS A 13 -8.78 6.35 -13.37
CA CYS A 13 -9.81 6.78 -12.41
C CYS A 13 -9.66 6.07 -11.06
N MET A 14 -9.39 4.77 -11.07
CA MET A 14 -9.21 3.99 -9.82
C MET A 14 -7.93 4.43 -9.09
N LEU A 15 -6.86 4.74 -9.82
CA LEU A 15 -5.64 5.26 -9.25
C LEU A 15 -5.88 6.62 -8.58
N ALA A 16 -6.58 7.52 -9.27
CA ALA A 16 -6.94 8.83 -8.73
C ALA A 16 -7.79 8.72 -7.46
N MET A 17 -8.82 7.85 -7.46
CA MET A 17 -9.60 7.55 -6.25
C MET A 17 -8.74 7.02 -5.11
N ALA A 18 -7.81 6.13 -5.40
CA ALA A 18 -6.91 5.57 -4.39
C ALA A 18 -6.01 6.65 -3.77
N VAL A 19 -5.50 7.59 -4.58
CA VAL A 19 -4.74 8.76 -4.08
C VAL A 19 -5.62 9.63 -3.18
N CYS A 20 -6.86 9.92 -3.58
CA CYS A 20 -7.80 10.69 -2.77
C CYS A 20 -8.09 10.01 -1.41
N ILE A 21 -8.32 8.70 -1.41
CA ILE A 21 -8.55 7.94 -0.18
C ILE A 21 -7.32 8.00 0.73
N ASN A 22 -6.12 7.86 0.18
CA ASN A 22 -4.89 7.95 0.96
C ASN A 22 -4.68 9.34 1.55
N VAL A 23 -4.87 10.40 0.75
CA VAL A 23 -4.76 11.78 1.22
C VAL A 23 -5.78 12.07 2.33
N ALA A 24 -7.03 11.69 2.13
CA ALA A 24 -8.09 11.87 3.13
C ALA A 24 -7.80 11.08 4.42
N GLY A 25 -7.37 9.82 4.30
CA GLY A 25 -7.00 8.98 5.45
C GLY A 25 -5.80 9.54 6.22
N GLY A 26 -4.76 9.96 5.51
CA GLY A 26 -3.57 10.58 6.11
C GLY A 26 -3.90 11.88 6.84
N GLN A 27 -4.71 12.77 6.24
CA GLN A 27 -5.18 14.00 6.88
C GLN A 27 -6.01 13.72 8.13
N LEU A 28 -6.90 12.74 8.07
CA LEU A 28 -7.72 12.36 9.23
C LEU A 28 -6.84 11.85 10.37
N ALA A 29 -5.87 11.00 10.06
CA ALA A 29 -4.93 10.47 11.04
C ALA A 29 -4.08 11.58 11.70
N LEU A 30 -3.62 12.56 10.92
CA LEU A 30 -2.86 13.72 11.42
C LEU A 30 -3.71 14.61 12.33
N ILE A 31 -4.92 14.97 11.92
CA ILE A 31 -5.82 15.84 12.69
C ILE A 31 -6.17 15.19 14.04
N LEU A 32 -6.45 13.88 14.02
CA LEU A 32 -6.81 13.12 15.22
C LEU A 32 -5.60 12.65 16.03
N ARG A 33 -4.37 12.90 15.54
CA ARG A 33 -3.11 12.42 16.13
C ARG A 33 -3.12 10.92 16.43
N LEU A 34 -3.66 10.15 15.49
CA LEU A 34 -3.75 8.70 15.65
C LEU A 34 -2.35 8.07 15.63
N PRO A 35 -2.12 6.97 16.36
CA PRO A 35 -0.89 6.19 16.25
C PRO A 35 -0.85 5.29 15.00
N ILE A 36 -1.74 5.48 14.05
CA ILE A 36 -1.87 4.80 12.76
C ILE A 36 -1.98 5.83 11.65
N TYR A 37 -1.54 5.49 10.43
CA TYR A 37 -1.43 6.47 9.34
C TYR A 37 -2.65 6.54 8.44
N LEU A 38 -3.38 5.43 8.22
CA LEU A 38 -4.57 5.31 7.35
C LEU A 38 -4.37 5.78 5.89
N ASP A 39 -3.15 6.08 5.49
CA ASP A 39 -2.75 6.60 4.17
C ASP A 39 -2.44 5.50 3.14
N SER A 40 -2.67 4.25 3.50
CA SER A 40 -2.30 3.09 2.68
C SER A 40 -3.48 2.27 2.16
N ILE A 41 -4.71 2.66 2.48
CA ILE A 41 -5.93 1.93 2.10
C ILE A 41 -6.04 1.85 0.57
N GLY A 42 -5.94 2.98 -0.12
CA GLY A 42 -5.96 3.04 -1.59
C GLY A 42 -4.77 2.32 -2.23
N THR A 43 -3.61 2.41 -1.60
CA THR A 43 -2.37 1.72 -2.02
C THR A 43 -2.55 0.21 -1.98
N ILE A 44 -3.06 -0.34 -0.88
CA ILE A 44 -3.32 -1.77 -0.75
C ILE A 44 -4.41 -2.22 -1.71
N LEU A 45 -5.49 -1.44 -1.85
CA LEU A 45 -6.58 -1.72 -2.78
C LEU A 45 -6.06 -1.84 -4.23
N THR A 46 -5.29 -0.87 -4.70
CA THR A 46 -4.71 -0.89 -6.05
C THR A 46 -3.65 -1.97 -6.21
N GLY A 47 -2.82 -2.21 -5.21
CA GLY A 47 -1.85 -3.30 -5.20
C GLY A 47 -2.51 -4.66 -5.37
N LEU A 48 -3.52 -4.97 -4.57
CA LEU A 48 -4.27 -6.21 -4.66
C LEU A 48 -4.96 -6.39 -6.01
N TRP A 49 -5.54 -5.32 -6.55
CA TRP A 49 -6.36 -5.40 -7.76
C TRP A 49 -5.54 -5.25 -9.04
N MET A 50 -4.68 -4.23 -9.12
CA MET A 50 -3.93 -3.89 -10.34
C MET A 50 -2.50 -4.47 -10.37
N GLY A 51 -2.06 -5.04 -9.26
CA GLY A 51 -0.74 -5.65 -9.12
C GLY A 51 0.33 -4.70 -8.55
N PRO A 52 1.57 -5.23 -8.35
CA PRO A 52 2.58 -4.58 -7.53
C PRO A 52 3.02 -3.21 -8.06
N PHE A 53 3.28 -3.08 -9.35
CA PHE A 53 3.76 -1.81 -9.91
C PHE A 53 2.71 -0.69 -9.85
N CYS A 54 1.45 -0.99 -10.15
CA CYS A 54 0.37 -0.02 -10.04
C CYS A 54 0.08 0.33 -8.58
N GLY A 55 0.25 -0.63 -7.67
CA GLY A 55 0.07 -0.42 -6.23
C GLY A 55 1.04 0.57 -5.61
N MET A 56 2.23 0.77 -6.20
CA MET A 56 3.22 1.73 -5.69
C MET A 56 2.79 3.19 -5.91
N LEU A 57 2.03 3.47 -6.97
CA LEU A 57 1.73 4.84 -7.41
C LEU A 57 0.86 5.64 -6.44
N PRO A 58 -0.21 5.10 -5.83
CA PRO A 58 -1.07 5.91 -4.97
C PRO A 58 -0.33 6.50 -3.78
N ASN A 59 0.51 5.71 -3.11
CA ASN A 59 1.23 6.22 -1.94
C ASN A 59 2.36 7.17 -2.33
N LEU A 60 3.04 6.93 -3.45
CA LEU A 60 4.01 7.89 -3.98
C LEU A 60 3.36 9.25 -4.23
N LEU A 61 2.22 9.28 -4.94
CA LEU A 61 1.53 10.52 -5.27
C LEU A 61 0.92 11.18 -4.02
N SER A 62 0.26 10.43 -3.15
CA SER A 62 -0.29 10.98 -1.91
C SER A 62 0.80 11.46 -0.96
N GLY A 63 1.93 10.75 -0.87
CA GLY A 63 3.08 11.17 -0.07
C GLY A 63 3.68 12.48 -0.56
N ILE A 64 3.78 12.69 -1.87
CA ILE A 64 4.20 13.97 -2.46
C ILE A 64 3.19 15.07 -2.14
N ILE A 65 1.89 14.82 -2.35
CA ILE A 65 0.83 15.81 -2.07
C ILE A 65 0.83 16.20 -0.59
N LEU A 66 0.80 15.24 0.32
CA LEU A 66 0.82 15.50 1.77
C LEU A 66 2.12 16.16 2.20
N GLY A 67 3.26 15.68 1.66
CA GLY A 67 4.58 16.22 1.97
C GLY A 67 4.77 17.66 1.56
N MET A 68 4.13 18.09 0.47
CA MET A 68 4.20 19.47 0.00
C MET A 68 3.14 20.38 0.63
N THR A 69 2.09 19.83 1.22
CA THR A 69 0.95 20.63 1.72
C THR A 69 0.87 20.71 3.23
N THR A 70 0.99 19.59 3.93
CA THR A 70 0.63 19.52 5.35
C THR A 70 1.65 18.82 6.24
N ASP A 71 2.36 17.83 5.73
CA ASP A 71 3.24 16.98 6.54
C ASP A 71 4.48 16.55 5.77
N ILE A 72 5.58 17.25 5.95
CA ILE A 72 6.86 16.97 5.29
C ILE A 72 7.35 15.54 5.53
N TYR A 73 7.01 14.92 6.66
CA TYR A 73 7.38 13.54 6.97
C TYR A 73 6.81 12.56 5.93
N SER A 74 5.60 12.81 5.42
CA SER A 74 4.96 11.98 4.38
C SER A 74 5.81 11.84 3.12
N LEU A 75 6.59 12.88 2.76
CA LEU A 75 7.50 12.82 1.62
C LEU A 75 8.67 11.85 1.89
N TYR A 76 9.26 11.90 3.07
CA TYR A 76 10.37 11.02 3.44
C TYR A 76 9.93 9.56 3.60
N PHE A 77 8.66 9.33 3.98
CA PHE A 77 8.08 7.99 4.08
C PHE A 77 7.44 7.49 2.78
N ALA A 78 7.43 8.27 1.69
CA ALA A 78 6.91 7.83 0.39
C ALA A 78 7.54 6.50 -0.12
N PRO A 79 8.85 6.24 0.04
CA PRO A 79 9.43 4.94 -0.32
C PRO A 79 8.83 3.76 0.45
N VAL A 80 8.48 3.96 1.73
CA VAL A 80 7.81 2.93 2.56
C VAL A 80 6.44 2.59 1.97
N GLY A 81 5.68 3.60 1.58
CA GLY A 81 4.39 3.43 0.92
C GLY A 81 4.49 2.72 -0.44
N MET A 82 5.54 2.99 -1.21
CA MET A 82 5.81 2.26 -2.45
C MET A 82 6.05 0.77 -2.17
N ILE A 83 6.87 0.45 -1.17
CA ILE A 83 7.11 -0.94 -0.73
C ILE A 83 5.81 -1.59 -0.27
N THR A 84 4.99 -0.88 0.49
CA THR A 84 3.66 -1.36 0.92
C THR A 84 2.78 -1.72 -0.29
N GLY A 85 2.72 -0.88 -1.30
CA GLY A 85 1.95 -1.12 -2.52
C GLY A 85 2.48 -2.31 -3.34
N LEU A 86 3.79 -2.42 -3.46
CA LEU A 86 4.45 -3.54 -4.10
C LEU A 86 4.14 -4.86 -3.39
N MET A 87 4.28 -4.89 -2.07
CA MET A 87 4.01 -6.07 -1.25
C MET A 87 2.52 -6.44 -1.22
N ALA A 88 1.62 -5.45 -1.24
CA ALA A 88 0.18 -5.70 -1.39
C ALA A 88 -0.14 -6.38 -2.73
N GLY A 89 0.51 -5.96 -3.81
CA GLY A 89 0.38 -6.61 -5.10
C GLY A 89 0.91 -8.05 -5.13
N ILE A 90 2.04 -8.29 -4.49
CA ILE A 90 2.60 -9.64 -4.32
C ILE A 90 1.66 -10.50 -3.46
N ALA A 91 1.17 -9.97 -2.34
CA ALA A 91 0.20 -10.65 -1.49
C ALA A 91 -1.07 -11.03 -2.26
N GLY A 92 -1.59 -10.14 -3.12
CA GLY A 92 -2.72 -10.43 -4.00
C GLY A 92 -2.45 -11.54 -5.03
N MET A 93 -1.21 -11.67 -5.50
CA MET A 93 -0.81 -12.75 -6.42
C MET A 93 -0.63 -14.10 -5.71
N VAL A 94 0.01 -14.07 -4.53
CA VAL A 94 0.29 -15.29 -3.75
C VAL A 94 -0.99 -15.80 -3.08
N MET A 95 -1.77 -14.91 -2.51
CA MET A 95 -2.99 -15.21 -1.78
C MET A 95 -4.22 -14.93 -2.67
N LYS A 96 -4.39 -15.69 -3.75
CA LYS A 96 -5.53 -15.56 -4.67
C LYS A 96 -6.88 -15.60 -3.97
N SER A 97 -6.96 -16.23 -2.81
CA SER A 97 -8.15 -16.28 -1.95
C SER A 97 -8.60 -14.91 -1.46
N LEU A 98 -7.68 -13.96 -1.22
CA LEU A 98 -8.02 -12.57 -0.84
C LEU A 98 -8.87 -11.86 -1.91
N LEU A 99 -8.73 -12.28 -3.18
CA LEU A 99 -9.40 -11.67 -4.33
C LEU A 99 -10.60 -12.48 -4.84
N SER A 100 -10.62 -13.80 -4.58
CA SER A 100 -11.55 -14.73 -5.23
C SER A 100 -12.69 -15.19 -4.30
N GLU A 101 -12.46 -15.26 -3.01
CA GLU A 101 -13.46 -15.78 -2.07
C GLU A 101 -14.38 -14.65 -1.59
N ARG A 102 -15.70 -14.94 -1.60
CA ARG A 102 -16.71 -14.03 -1.03
C ARG A 102 -16.64 -13.92 0.49
N ASN A 103 -15.90 -14.83 1.13
CA ASN A 103 -15.75 -14.90 2.58
C ASN A 103 -14.28 -15.09 2.95
N VAL A 104 -13.51 -14.00 2.94
CA VAL A 104 -12.09 -14.01 3.32
C VAL A 104 -11.98 -14.29 4.82
N ARG A 105 -11.21 -15.32 5.18
CA ARG A 105 -10.99 -15.68 6.58
C ARG A 105 -10.11 -14.65 7.28
N LYS A 106 -10.43 -14.32 8.54
CA LYS A 106 -9.61 -13.38 9.36
C LYS A 106 -8.12 -13.74 9.36
N ARG A 107 -7.78 -15.04 9.38
CA ARG A 107 -6.40 -15.53 9.32
C ARG A 107 -5.68 -15.09 8.04
N GLN A 108 -6.36 -15.05 6.90
CA GLN A 108 -5.78 -14.62 5.62
C GLN A 108 -5.47 -13.11 5.62
N ILE A 109 -6.33 -12.30 6.24
CA ILE A 109 -6.09 -10.86 6.41
C ILE A 109 -4.86 -10.65 7.30
N LEU A 110 -4.78 -11.33 8.44
CA LEU A 110 -3.63 -11.23 9.36
C LEU A 110 -2.32 -11.64 8.69
N THR A 111 -2.31 -12.78 7.97
CA THR A 111 -1.12 -13.25 7.26
C THR A 111 -0.73 -12.33 6.11
N GLY A 112 -1.71 -11.81 5.35
CA GLY A 112 -1.49 -10.84 4.28
C GLY A 112 -0.94 -9.52 4.82
N ALA A 113 -1.51 -9.01 5.91
CA ALA A 113 -1.01 -7.82 6.59
C ALA A 113 0.43 -8.01 7.07
N PHE A 114 0.77 -9.16 7.68
CA PHE A 114 2.13 -9.47 8.10
C PHE A 114 3.12 -9.44 6.93
N LEU A 115 2.78 -10.06 5.81
CA LEU A 115 3.62 -10.06 4.60
C LEU A 115 3.86 -8.64 4.07
N ILE A 116 2.85 -7.77 4.13
CA ILE A 116 2.95 -6.38 3.67
C ILE A 116 3.76 -5.54 4.66
N THR A 117 3.59 -5.77 5.97
CA THR A 117 4.18 -4.96 7.04
C THR A 117 5.70 -5.13 7.11
N VAL A 118 6.19 -6.37 7.13
CA VAL A 118 7.60 -6.65 7.46
C VAL A 118 8.60 -5.82 6.64
N PRO A 119 8.57 -5.78 5.29
CA PRO A 119 9.53 -5.00 4.52
C PRO A 119 9.34 -3.49 4.71
N GLY A 120 8.08 -3.03 4.79
CA GLY A 120 7.75 -1.62 5.00
C GLY A 120 8.28 -1.11 6.35
N THR A 121 8.01 -1.85 7.43
CA THR A 121 8.43 -1.47 8.79
C THR A 121 9.95 -1.46 8.95
N LEU A 122 10.68 -2.36 8.30
CA LEU A 122 12.14 -2.31 8.32
C LEU A 122 12.65 -0.99 7.76
N VAL A 123 12.16 -0.58 6.59
CA VAL A 123 12.58 0.65 5.94
C VAL A 123 12.08 1.88 6.72
N SER A 124 10.85 1.88 7.20
CA SER A 124 10.29 2.99 7.97
C SER A 124 11.03 3.19 9.29
N SER A 125 11.40 2.12 9.98
CA SER A 125 12.17 2.19 11.23
C SER A 125 13.57 2.75 11.02
N VAL A 126 14.24 2.38 9.93
CA VAL A 126 15.54 2.94 9.56
C VAL A 126 15.43 4.45 9.27
N ILE A 127 14.44 4.84 8.43
CA ILE A 127 14.20 6.26 8.12
C ILE A 127 13.93 7.04 9.40
N ASN A 128 13.05 6.53 10.28
CA ASN A 128 12.70 7.18 11.53
C ASN A 128 13.90 7.30 12.48
N ALA A 129 14.69 6.24 12.62
CA ALA A 129 15.85 6.24 13.50
C ALA A 129 16.97 7.17 13.01
N VAL A 130 17.25 7.16 11.69
CA VAL A 130 18.40 7.89 11.11
C VAL A 130 18.07 9.37 10.88
N LEU A 131 16.87 9.66 10.35
CA LEU A 131 16.53 11.04 9.98
C LEU A 131 15.80 11.80 11.08
N PHE A 132 15.00 11.13 11.91
CA PHE A 132 14.06 11.80 12.80
C PHE A 132 14.25 11.48 14.28
N GLY A 133 15.12 10.55 14.64
CA GLY A 133 15.40 10.22 16.04
C GLY A 133 14.17 9.81 16.83
N GLY A 134 13.16 9.21 16.18
CA GLY A 134 11.91 8.76 16.82
C GLY A 134 10.82 9.82 16.94
N VAL A 135 11.01 11.02 16.38
CA VAL A 135 10.02 12.10 16.41
C VAL A 135 9.47 12.34 15.02
N THR A 136 8.18 12.09 14.84
CA THR A 136 7.44 12.33 13.58
C THR A 136 6.11 13.04 13.88
N SER A 137 5.36 13.41 12.86
CA SER A 137 4.01 13.99 12.99
C SER A 137 2.96 13.03 13.55
N SER A 138 3.23 11.72 13.53
CA SER A 138 2.31 10.69 14.01
C SER A 138 2.19 10.67 15.53
N GLY A 139 1.01 10.32 16.02
CA GLY A 139 0.75 10.07 17.45
C GLY A 139 1.62 8.95 18.05
N SER A 140 2.18 8.06 17.23
CA SER A 140 3.11 7.00 17.65
C SER A 140 4.42 7.56 18.24
N SER A 141 4.81 8.79 17.90
CA SER A 141 6.00 9.45 18.46
C SER A 141 5.95 9.59 19.98
N ILE A 142 4.77 9.79 20.56
CA ILE A 142 4.58 9.84 22.01
C ILE A 142 4.93 8.48 22.63
N LEU A 143 4.46 7.39 22.01
CA LEU A 143 4.74 6.02 22.47
C LEU A 143 6.23 5.71 22.40
N VAL A 144 6.91 6.13 21.32
CA VAL A 144 8.37 5.96 21.17
C VAL A 144 9.11 6.67 22.29
N GLN A 145 8.76 7.94 22.58
CA GLN A 145 9.44 8.72 23.62
C GLN A 145 9.20 8.16 25.02
N LEU A 146 8.01 7.64 25.31
CA LEU A 146 7.73 6.97 26.59
C LEU A 146 8.55 5.68 26.74
N LEU A 147 8.60 4.88 25.68
CA LEU A 147 9.31 3.61 25.69
C LEU A 147 10.85 3.80 25.69
N ALA A 148 11.34 4.90 25.12
CA ALA A 148 12.76 5.24 25.11
C ALA A 148 13.36 5.48 26.51
N LYS A 149 12.53 5.76 27.51
CA LYS A 149 12.92 5.87 28.92
C LYS A 149 13.15 4.50 29.59
N THR A 150 12.86 3.41 28.91
CA THR A 150 13.10 2.04 29.37
C THR A 150 14.49 1.55 28.91
N PRO A 151 14.97 0.39 29.41
CA PRO A 151 16.27 -0.19 29.00
C PRO A 151 16.41 -0.48 27.49
N LEU A 152 15.30 -0.46 26.73
CA LEU A 152 15.30 -0.65 25.26
C LEU A 152 16.06 0.44 24.50
N GLY A 153 16.22 1.62 25.09
CA GLY A 153 16.81 2.77 24.43
C GLY A 153 15.96 3.32 23.27
N MET A 154 16.43 4.39 22.62
CA MET A 154 15.68 5.08 21.56
C MET A 154 15.43 4.18 20.35
N THR A 155 16.48 3.54 19.82
CA THR A 155 16.37 2.71 18.60
C THR A 155 15.45 1.50 18.80
N GLY A 156 15.61 0.79 19.92
CA GLY A 156 14.72 -0.35 20.25
C GLY A 156 13.27 0.06 20.39
N SER A 157 13.02 1.21 20.99
CA SER A 157 11.66 1.77 21.14
C SER A 157 11.03 2.14 19.81
N ILE A 158 11.80 2.72 18.87
CA ILE A 158 11.32 3.01 17.52
C ILE A 158 10.86 1.73 16.82
N PHE A 159 11.72 0.71 16.78
CA PHE A 159 11.38 -0.57 16.14
C PHE A 159 10.15 -1.23 16.78
N ALA A 160 10.10 -1.30 18.11
CA ALA A 160 9.00 -1.94 18.83
C ALA A 160 7.66 -1.25 18.57
N VAL A 161 7.62 0.07 18.64
CA VAL A 161 6.40 0.84 18.39
C VAL A 161 5.98 0.75 16.92
N GLN A 162 6.91 0.90 15.99
CA GLN A 162 6.59 0.84 14.55
C GLN A 162 6.08 -0.54 14.12
N ILE A 163 6.70 -1.63 14.58
CA ILE A 163 6.18 -2.99 14.27
C ILE A 163 4.70 -3.11 14.69
N LEU A 164 4.37 -2.63 15.87
CA LEU A 164 3.00 -2.73 16.39
C LEU A 164 2.03 -1.81 15.63
N THR A 165 2.39 -0.54 15.48
CA THR A 165 1.52 0.46 14.83
C THR A 165 1.35 0.20 13.34
N ASP A 166 2.43 -0.12 12.62
CA ASP A 166 2.39 -0.45 11.19
C ASP A 166 1.58 -1.72 10.94
N TYR A 167 1.74 -2.75 11.79
CA TYR A 167 0.96 -3.96 11.63
C TYR A 167 -0.54 -3.72 11.83
N LEU A 168 -0.93 -2.97 12.86
CA LEU A 168 -2.32 -2.61 13.10
C LEU A 168 -2.88 -1.79 11.92
N ASP A 169 -2.13 -0.81 11.43
CA ASP A 169 -2.52 -0.01 10.27
C ASP A 169 -2.73 -0.88 9.02
N ARG A 170 -1.82 -1.80 8.73
CA ARG A 170 -1.94 -2.71 7.58
C ARG A 170 -3.08 -3.72 7.71
N VAL A 171 -3.38 -4.20 8.93
CA VAL A 171 -4.56 -5.06 9.16
C VAL A 171 -5.84 -4.30 8.86
N ILE A 172 -5.98 -3.07 9.36
CA ILE A 172 -7.16 -2.22 9.12
C ILE A 172 -7.27 -1.90 7.63
N ALA A 173 -6.19 -1.42 7.02
CA ALA A 173 -6.17 -1.02 5.61
C ALA A 173 -6.46 -2.22 4.68
N LEU A 174 -5.90 -3.40 4.97
CA LEU A 174 -6.17 -4.61 4.20
C LEU A 174 -7.62 -5.08 4.37
N ALA A 175 -8.16 -5.04 5.58
CA ALA A 175 -9.55 -5.40 5.84
C ALA A 175 -10.52 -4.49 5.08
N LEU A 176 -10.27 -3.17 5.11
CA LEU A 176 -11.07 -2.19 4.35
C LEU A 176 -10.93 -2.38 2.84
N ALA A 177 -9.71 -2.58 2.34
CA ALA A 177 -9.47 -2.82 0.91
C ALA A 177 -10.19 -4.10 0.43
N VAL A 178 -10.14 -5.19 1.20
CA VAL A 178 -10.85 -6.43 0.89
C VAL A 178 -12.36 -6.21 0.95
N ALA A 179 -12.88 -5.48 1.94
CA ALA A 179 -14.31 -5.16 2.03
C ALA A 179 -14.79 -4.37 0.80
N VAL A 180 -14.05 -3.35 0.38
CA VAL A 180 -14.34 -2.60 -0.85
C VAL A 180 -14.35 -3.52 -2.08
N LEU A 181 -13.34 -4.39 -2.20
CA LEU A 181 -13.27 -5.35 -3.32
C LEU A 181 -14.43 -6.35 -3.31
N GLN A 182 -14.98 -6.70 -2.15
CA GLN A 182 -16.12 -7.61 -2.06
C GLN A 182 -17.43 -6.95 -2.48
N VAL A 183 -17.60 -5.66 -2.24
CA VAL A 183 -18.79 -4.88 -2.63
C VAL A 183 -18.74 -4.51 -4.12
N LEU A 184 -17.57 -4.48 -4.74
CA LEU A 184 -17.43 -4.11 -6.14
C LEU A 184 -18.19 -5.10 -7.06
N PRO A 185 -19.02 -4.60 -8.03
CA PRO A 185 -19.73 -5.44 -8.98
C PRO A 185 -18.80 -6.42 -9.70
N GLN A 186 -19.29 -7.64 -9.92
CA GLN A 186 -18.51 -8.69 -10.58
C GLN A 186 -18.04 -8.28 -11.98
N ASP A 187 -18.81 -7.45 -12.66
CA ASP A 187 -18.46 -6.94 -13.99
C ASP A 187 -17.17 -6.13 -13.98
N LEU A 188 -16.97 -5.27 -12.99
CA LEU A 188 -15.71 -4.50 -12.84
C LEU A 188 -14.51 -5.41 -12.50
N ARG A 189 -14.73 -6.46 -11.72
CA ARG A 189 -13.70 -7.46 -11.41
C ARG A 189 -13.32 -8.30 -12.65
N THR A 190 -14.29 -8.62 -13.50
CA THR A 190 -14.10 -9.44 -14.71
C THR A 190 -13.51 -8.64 -15.86
N LEU A 191 -13.86 -7.36 -16.01
CA LEU A 191 -13.28 -6.46 -17.02
C LEU A 191 -11.75 -6.39 -16.91
N TRP A 192 -11.21 -6.32 -15.71
CA TRP A 192 -9.78 -6.35 -15.50
C TRP A 192 -9.13 -7.68 -15.96
N LYS A 193 -9.74 -8.82 -15.61
CA LYS A 193 -9.25 -10.15 -16.01
C LYS A 193 -9.34 -10.33 -17.53
N ARG A 194 -10.39 -9.81 -18.16
CA ARG A 194 -10.61 -9.88 -19.61
C ARG A 194 -9.58 -9.04 -20.37
N ASN A 195 -9.41 -7.79 -20.00
CA ASN A 195 -8.39 -6.92 -20.60
C ASN A 195 -6.97 -7.48 -20.47
N LYS A 196 -6.65 -8.16 -19.35
CA LYS A 196 -5.35 -8.82 -19.18
C LYS A 196 -5.20 -10.02 -20.11
N LYS A 197 -6.26 -10.83 -20.30
CA LYS A 197 -6.22 -11.99 -21.22
C LYS A 197 -6.14 -11.57 -22.67
N GLU A 198 -6.87 -10.55 -23.07
CA GLU A 198 -6.85 -10.01 -24.44
C GLU A 198 -5.48 -9.45 -24.79
N ARG A 199 -4.85 -8.70 -23.88
CA ARG A 199 -3.49 -8.19 -24.08
C ARG A 199 -2.43 -9.29 -24.19
N VAL A 200 -2.51 -10.34 -23.36
CA VAL A 200 -1.59 -11.48 -23.45
C VAL A 200 -1.77 -12.21 -24.79
N LYS A 201 -2.98 -12.32 -25.31
CA LYS A 201 -3.25 -12.87 -26.64
C LYS A 201 -2.65 -12.00 -27.74
N GLU A 202 -2.84 -10.69 -27.71
CA GLU A 202 -2.26 -9.77 -28.70
C GLU A 202 -0.73 -9.79 -28.67
N GLU A 203 -0.12 -9.91 -27.49
CA GLU A 203 1.33 -9.98 -27.31
C GLU A 203 1.90 -11.29 -27.91
N ASN A 204 1.20 -12.41 -27.72
CA ASN A 204 1.57 -13.71 -28.29
C ASN A 204 1.41 -13.72 -29.82
N TYR A 205 0.33 -13.11 -30.35
CA TYR A 205 0.15 -12.97 -31.80
C TYR A 205 1.21 -12.06 -32.43
N GLY A 206 1.56 -10.96 -31.76
CA GLY A 206 2.59 -10.04 -32.22
C GLY A 206 3.99 -10.64 -32.23
N ASN A 207 4.30 -11.52 -31.26
CA ASN A 207 5.58 -12.23 -31.20
C ASN A 207 5.66 -13.37 -32.24
N SER A 208 4.57 -14.10 -32.46
CA SER A 208 4.51 -15.19 -33.48
C SER A 208 4.75 -14.65 -34.88
N ASN A 209 4.22 -13.48 -35.22
CA ASN A 209 4.44 -12.89 -36.56
C ASN A 209 5.83 -12.27 -36.75
N ARG A 210 6.60 -12.04 -35.67
CA ARG A 210 8.01 -11.58 -35.77
C ARG A 210 9.01 -12.72 -35.95
N THR A 211 8.62 -13.93 -35.62
CA THR A 211 9.50 -15.11 -35.74
C THR A 211 9.44 -15.73 -37.16
N ILE A 212 8.52 -15.25 -38.01
CA ILE A 212 8.27 -15.75 -39.39
C ILE A 212 8.89 -14.80 -40.46
N GLN A 213 9.46 -13.68 -40.05
CA GLN A 213 10.27 -12.78 -40.89
C GLN A 213 11.77 -12.92 -40.60
#